data_969190dcc3875f27ea2d7b5e411d1462
#
_entry.id   969190dcc3875f27ea2d7b5e411d1462
#
_cell.length_a   1.000
_cell.length_b   1.000
_cell.length_c   1.000
_cell.angle_alpha   90.00
_cell.angle_beta   90.00
_cell.angle_gamma   90.00
#
_symmetry.space_group_name_H-M   'P 1'
#
loop_
_entity.id
_entity.type
_entity.pdbx_description
1 polymer ?
#
loop_
_entity_poly.entity_id
_entity_poly.type
_entity_poly.pdbx_seq_one_letter_code
_entity_poly.pdbx_strand_id
1 'polypeptide(L)'
;YSFKRRFFSENTTLQCAALHAALFQQRPPCSSIGSRKRQLLFTSFTDWTTASPMVAGHRGTREQLRRVLRRGGMVHASTHLPKGAYYRTLAQSTFCLAPPGRGPDSHRVWEALMFNCIPVVLDHAPQRALWRGLPVLAVRSWEELLSAGGNVSEYLEARRHELHSEFGGARRGAGCL
;
A
#
# COMPACT_ATOMS: atom_id res chain seq x y z
N TYR A 1 -15.18 -10.77 -20.34
CA TYR A 1 -16.31 -10.42 -19.44
C TYR A 1 -16.65 -11.50 -18.40
N SER A 2 -15.89 -12.58 -18.32
CA SER A 2 -16.12 -13.73 -17.39
C SER A 2 -15.20 -13.76 -16.17
N PHE A 3 -14.43 -12.72 -15.89
CA PHE A 3 -13.42 -12.72 -14.81
C PHE A 3 -14.01 -12.46 -13.41
N LYS A 4 -15.19 -11.86 -13.32
CA LYS A 4 -15.81 -11.46 -12.04
C LYS A 4 -16.43 -12.59 -11.21
N ARG A 5 -16.72 -13.75 -11.77
CA ARG A 5 -17.48 -14.81 -11.07
C ARG A 5 -16.67 -15.87 -10.33
N ARG A 6 -15.33 -15.93 -10.47
CA ARG A 6 -14.52 -17.00 -9.85
C ARG A 6 -13.86 -16.64 -8.52
N PHE A 7 -13.94 -15.40 -8.06
CA PHE A 7 -13.22 -14.97 -6.87
C PHE A 7 -14.08 -14.70 -5.63
N PHE A 8 -15.39 -14.67 -5.75
CA PHE A 8 -16.26 -14.44 -4.62
C PHE A 8 -17.34 -15.53 -4.54
N SER A 9 -17.12 -16.55 -3.70
CA SER A 9 -18.24 -17.32 -3.18
C SER A 9 -19.10 -16.40 -2.31
N GLU A 10 -20.40 -16.56 -2.28
CA GLU A 10 -21.33 -15.72 -1.49
C GLU A 10 -20.90 -15.65 -0.01
N ASN A 11 -20.40 -16.74 0.55
CA ASN A 11 -19.84 -16.78 1.91
C ASN A 11 -18.60 -15.90 2.06
N THR A 12 -17.75 -15.79 1.07
CA THR A 12 -16.56 -14.93 1.11
C THR A 12 -16.95 -13.46 1.05
N THR A 13 -18.00 -13.13 0.29
CA THR A 13 -18.52 -11.76 0.18
C THR A 13 -19.15 -11.30 1.49
N LEU A 14 -19.95 -12.16 2.15
CA LEU A 14 -20.55 -11.87 3.45
C LEU A 14 -19.50 -11.76 4.57
N GLN A 15 -18.49 -12.63 4.58
CA GLN A 15 -17.39 -12.55 5.54
C GLN A 15 -16.52 -11.29 5.31
N CYS A 16 -16.25 -10.91 4.05
CA CYS A 16 -15.57 -9.65 3.73
C CYS A 16 -16.41 -8.45 4.13
N ALA A 17 -17.73 -8.47 3.91
CA ALA A 17 -18.62 -7.39 4.29
C ALA A 17 -18.72 -7.25 5.83
N ALA A 18 -18.86 -8.34 6.57
CA ALA A 18 -18.87 -8.32 8.03
C ALA A 18 -17.53 -7.88 8.62
N LEU A 19 -16.42 -8.39 8.09
CA LEU A 19 -15.07 -7.96 8.49
C LEU A 19 -14.84 -6.50 8.14
N HIS A 20 -15.29 -6.08 6.97
CA HIS A 20 -15.23 -4.70 6.50
C HIS A 20 -16.05 -3.79 7.41
N ALA A 21 -17.30 -4.17 7.75
CA ALA A 21 -18.14 -3.41 8.68
C ALA A 21 -17.50 -3.30 10.07
N ALA A 22 -16.97 -4.41 10.62
CA ALA A 22 -16.31 -4.41 11.92
C ALA A 22 -15.02 -3.55 11.92
N LEU A 23 -14.27 -3.54 10.82
CA LEU A 23 -13.07 -2.72 10.66
C LEU A 23 -13.41 -1.26 10.35
N PHE A 24 -14.52 -0.99 9.64
CA PHE A 24 -15.00 0.36 9.35
C PHE A 24 -15.55 1.07 10.59
N GLN A 25 -16.16 0.34 11.54
CA GLN A 25 -16.54 0.93 12.84
C GLN A 25 -15.31 1.40 13.65
N GLN A 26 -14.14 0.82 13.37
CA GLN A 26 -12.85 1.24 13.95
C GLN A 26 -12.04 2.12 12.99
N ARG A 27 -12.64 2.63 11.92
CA ARG A 27 -11.94 3.43 10.92
C ARG A 27 -11.40 4.69 11.57
N PRO A 28 -10.08 4.89 11.59
CA PRO A 28 -9.52 6.13 12.07
C PRO A 28 -10.00 7.28 11.16
N PRO A 29 -10.25 8.47 11.72
CA PRO A 29 -10.68 9.61 10.93
C PRO A 29 -9.64 9.95 9.86
N CYS A 30 -10.05 10.60 8.76
CA CYS A 30 -9.16 11.00 7.67
C CYS A 30 -7.99 11.87 8.15
N SER A 31 -8.16 12.60 9.24
CA SER A 31 -7.10 13.33 9.94
C SER A 31 -5.94 12.44 10.41
N SER A 32 -6.10 11.11 10.40
CA SER A 32 -5.04 10.17 10.76
C SER A 32 -4.13 9.76 9.58
N ILE A 33 -4.41 10.24 8.36
CA ILE A 33 -3.53 9.99 7.21
C ILE A 33 -2.15 10.59 7.50
N GLY A 34 -1.09 9.77 7.36
CA GLY A 34 0.27 10.18 7.68
C GLY A 34 0.56 10.37 9.18
N SER A 35 -0.44 10.21 10.09
CA SER A 35 -0.18 10.16 11.52
C SER A 35 0.67 8.93 11.87
N ARG A 36 1.44 9.04 12.97
CA ARG A 36 2.26 7.92 13.43
C ARG A 36 1.36 6.79 13.92
N LYS A 37 1.40 5.66 13.24
CA LYS A 37 0.72 4.43 13.63
C LYS A 37 1.68 3.47 14.33
N ARG A 38 1.15 2.33 14.80
CA ARG A 38 1.93 1.32 15.53
C ARG A 38 3.11 0.77 14.71
N GLN A 39 2.95 0.67 13.39
CA GLN A 39 3.96 0.18 12.46
C GLN A 39 4.19 1.23 11.36
N LEU A 40 5.46 1.48 11.04
CA LEU A 40 5.81 2.43 9.99
C LEU A 40 5.49 1.89 8.60
N LEU A 41 5.90 0.66 8.32
CA LEU A 41 5.79 0.07 6.98
C LEU A 41 5.24 -1.36 7.03
N PHE A 42 4.25 -1.63 6.21
CA PHE A 42 3.73 -2.97 5.94
C PHE A 42 4.28 -3.52 4.63
N THR A 43 4.91 -4.69 4.70
CA THR A 43 5.67 -5.29 3.57
C THR A 43 5.12 -6.65 3.13
N SER A 44 3.81 -6.84 3.06
CA SER A 44 3.23 -8.12 2.64
C SER A 44 2.99 -8.16 1.14
N PHE A 45 3.85 -8.87 0.41
CA PHE A 45 3.64 -9.20 -1.00
C PHE A 45 4.29 -10.56 -1.33
N THR A 46 3.76 -11.24 -2.34
CA THR A 46 4.27 -12.55 -2.76
C THR A 46 5.36 -12.40 -3.82
N ASP A 47 6.32 -13.29 -3.81
CA ASP A 47 7.43 -13.29 -4.78
C ASP A 47 7.02 -13.83 -6.16
N TRP A 48 5.95 -14.60 -6.21
CA TRP A 48 5.52 -15.45 -7.34
C TRP A 48 4.70 -14.74 -8.42
N THR A 49 4.70 -13.44 -8.48
CA THR A 49 3.94 -12.79 -9.53
C THR A 49 4.77 -12.72 -10.79
N THR A 50 4.49 -13.59 -11.75
CA THR A 50 4.91 -13.43 -13.13
C THR A 50 4.38 -12.08 -13.62
N ALA A 51 5.26 -11.11 -13.79
CA ALA A 51 4.89 -9.84 -14.37
C ALA A 51 4.27 -10.09 -15.75
N SER A 52 3.11 -9.48 -16.01
CA SER A 52 2.55 -9.45 -17.35
C SER A 52 3.59 -8.86 -18.31
N PRO A 53 3.60 -9.30 -19.60
CA PRO A 53 4.42 -8.64 -20.62
C PRO A 53 4.20 -7.10 -20.69
N MET A 54 3.02 -6.61 -20.31
CA MET A 54 2.74 -5.17 -20.18
C MET A 54 3.57 -4.48 -19.10
N VAL A 55 4.17 -5.25 -18.19
CA VAL A 55 5.05 -4.78 -17.12
C VAL A 55 6.48 -5.28 -17.37
N ALA A 56 6.81 -5.64 -18.59
CA ALA A 56 8.09 -6.25 -18.97
C ALA A 56 9.32 -5.39 -18.59
N GLY A 57 9.17 -4.05 -18.54
CA GLY A 57 10.17 -3.14 -18.00
C GLY A 57 10.38 -3.24 -16.49
N HIS A 58 9.52 -3.98 -15.78
CA HIS A 58 9.56 -4.16 -14.33
C HIS A 58 9.91 -5.60 -13.91
N ARG A 59 10.51 -6.39 -14.81
CA ARG A 59 11.06 -7.71 -14.44
C ARG A 59 12.05 -7.53 -13.29
N GLY A 60 11.87 -8.31 -12.25
CA GLY A 60 12.72 -8.23 -11.06
C GLY A 60 12.32 -7.14 -10.06
N THR A 61 11.29 -6.34 -10.33
CA THR A 61 10.85 -5.24 -9.47
C THR A 61 10.62 -5.65 -8.01
N ARG A 62 10.00 -6.80 -7.75
CA ARG A 62 9.79 -7.30 -6.39
C ARG A 62 11.08 -7.82 -5.76
N GLU A 63 11.93 -8.44 -6.54
CA GLU A 63 13.26 -8.87 -6.10
C GLU A 63 14.17 -7.67 -5.80
N GLN A 64 14.14 -6.64 -6.67
CA GLN A 64 14.84 -5.38 -6.40
C GLN A 64 14.33 -4.75 -5.10
N LEU A 65 13.00 -4.64 -4.93
CA LEU A 65 12.40 -4.12 -3.70
C LEU A 65 12.88 -4.90 -2.46
N ARG A 66 12.91 -6.22 -2.51
CA ARG A 66 13.43 -7.04 -1.40
C ARG A 66 14.90 -6.77 -1.10
N ARG A 67 15.72 -6.60 -2.13
CA ARG A 67 17.13 -6.21 -1.96
C ARG A 67 17.27 -4.84 -1.31
N VAL A 68 16.46 -3.87 -1.75
CA VAL A 68 16.41 -2.53 -1.17
C VAL A 68 15.99 -2.57 0.29
N LEU A 69 14.90 -3.30 0.61
CA LEU A 69 14.45 -3.45 1.99
C LEU A 69 15.53 -4.03 2.91
N ARG A 70 16.19 -5.11 2.49
CA ARG A 70 17.28 -5.72 3.26
C ARG A 70 18.45 -4.76 3.46
N ARG A 71 18.85 -4.04 2.42
CA ARG A 71 19.93 -3.04 2.51
C ARG A 71 19.55 -1.87 3.41
N GLY A 72 18.29 -1.47 3.41
CA GLY A 72 17.76 -0.39 4.23
C GLY A 72 17.32 -0.81 5.63
N GLY A 73 17.74 -1.99 6.12
CA GLY A 73 17.48 -2.44 7.48
C GLY A 73 16.05 -2.96 7.73
N MET A 74 15.27 -3.22 6.67
CA MET A 74 13.90 -3.70 6.79
C MET A 74 13.78 -5.20 6.51
N VAL A 75 13.04 -5.91 7.35
CA VAL A 75 12.71 -7.31 7.12
C VAL A 75 11.43 -7.42 6.31
N HIS A 76 11.50 -8.10 5.16
CA HIS A 76 10.31 -8.45 4.40
C HIS A 76 9.78 -9.80 4.87
N ALA A 77 8.57 -9.81 5.40
CA ALA A 77 7.85 -11.04 5.69
C ALA A 77 7.02 -11.46 4.45
N SER A 78 7.49 -12.47 3.72
CA SER A 78 6.76 -13.04 2.57
C SER A 78 5.60 -13.95 2.99
N THR A 79 5.12 -13.82 4.21
CA THR A 79 4.11 -14.70 4.78
C THR A 79 2.72 -14.35 4.25
N HIS A 80 2.02 -15.39 3.82
CA HIS A 80 0.59 -15.34 3.52
C HIS A 80 -0.17 -15.13 4.84
N LEU A 81 -0.49 -13.87 5.13
CA LEU A 81 -1.30 -13.58 6.30
C LEU A 81 -2.76 -13.96 6.03
N PRO A 82 -3.47 -14.56 6.99
CA PRO A 82 -4.92 -14.66 6.94
C PRO A 82 -5.54 -13.26 6.72
N LYS A 83 -6.62 -13.17 5.94
CA LYS A 83 -7.23 -11.88 5.54
C LYS A 83 -7.46 -10.93 6.73
N GLY A 84 -7.96 -11.44 7.85
CA GLY A 84 -8.21 -10.62 9.03
C GLY A 84 -6.92 -10.06 9.66
N ALA A 85 -5.83 -10.84 9.68
CA ALA A 85 -4.53 -10.36 10.15
C ALA A 85 -3.93 -9.34 9.18
N TYR A 86 -4.06 -9.59 7.88
CA TYR A 86 -3.62 -8.68 6.83
C TYR A 86 -4.26 -7.29 6.99
N TYR A 87 -5.59 -7.21 7.06
CA TYR A 87 -6.29 -5.93 7.18
C TYR A 87 -6.04 -5.23 8.51
N ARG A 88 -5.93 -5.97 9.62
CA ARG A 88 -5.54 -5.38 10.91
C ARG A 88 -4.15 -4.75 10.86
N THR A 89 -3.18 -5.47 10.29
CA THR A 89 -1.81 -4.95 10.16
C THR A 89 -1.78 -3.73 9.24
N LEU A 90 -2.53 -3.78 8.13
CA LEU A 90 -2.66 -2.65 7.20
C LEU A 90 -3.22 -1.41 7.89
N ALA A 91 -4.30 -1.56 8.68
CA ALA A 91 -4.90 -0.45 9.45
C ALA A 91 -3.95 0.14 10.50
N GLN A 92 -3.03 -0.66 11.03
CA GLN A 92 -2.03 -0.26 12.03
C GLN A 92 -0.73 0.29 11.41
N SER A 93 -0.61 0.28 10.08
CA SER A 93 0.59 0.69 9.37
C SER A 93 0.43 2.08 8.76
N THR A 94 1.48 2.90 8.83
CA THR A 94 1.49 4.22 8.19
C THR A 94 1.64 4.08 6.68
N PHE A 95 2.58 3.24 6.25
CA PHE A 95 2.85 2.95 4.83
C PHE A 95 2.62 1.48 4.51
N CYS A 96 2.27 1.20 3.25
CA CYS A 96 2.11 -0.14 2.73
C CYS A 96 2.79 -0.26 1.36
N LEU A 97 3.68 -1.21 1.20
CA LEU A 97 4.28 -1.48 -0.12
C LEU A 97 3.26 -2.12 -1.05
N ALA A 98 3.04 -1.48 -2.17
CA ALA A 98 2.15 -1.95 -3.23
C ALA A 98 2.88 -2.15 -4.57
N PRO A 99 3.85 -3.09 -4.63
CA PRO A 99 4.58 -3.35 -5.85
C PRO A 99 3.65 -3.87 -6.95
N PRO A 100 3.97 -3.60 -8.23
CA PRO A 100 3.21 -4.10 -9.36
C PRO A 100 3.02 -5.62 -9.29
N GLY A 101 1.86 -6.07 -9.77
CA GLY A 101 1.49 -7.45 -9.89
C GLY A 101 1.50 -7.92 -11.34
N ARG A 102 0.42 -8.59 -11.77
CA ARG A 102 0.21 -8.94 -13.18
C ARG A 102 -0.02 -7.71 -14.06
N GLY A 103 -0.48 -6.62 -13.47
CA GLY A 103 -0.61 -5.31 -14.09
C GLY A 103 0.12 -4.27 -13.26
N PRO A 104 0.27 -3.04 -13.81
CA PRO A 104 0.88 -1.94 -13.10
C PRO A 104 0.01 -1.49 -11.91
N ASP A 105 -1.31 -1.61 -12.00
CA ASP A 105 -2.21 -1.36 -10.90
C ASP A 105 -2.34 -2.57 -9.98
N SER A 106 -2.22 -2.32 -8.69
CA SER A 106 -2.33 -3.35 -7.67
C SER A 106 -3.54 -3.06 -6.78
N HIS A 107 -4.38 -4.08 -6.54
CA HIS A 107 -5.49 -3.99 -5.58
C HIS A 107 -5.01 -3.53 -4.18
N ARG A 108 -3.73 -3.72 -3.84
CA ARG A 108 -3.13 -3.25 -2.58
C ARG A 108 -3.14 -1.74 -2.42
N VAL A 109 -3.09 -0.99 -3.52
CA VAL A 109 -3.20 0.48 -3.48
C VAL A 109 -4.54 0.88 -2.88
N TRP A 110 -5.60 0.29 -3.38
CA TRP A 110 -6.97 0.59 -2.97
C TRP A 110 -7.27 0.07 -1.57
N GLU A 111 -6.80 -1.15 -1.25
CA GLU A 111 -6.90 -1.69 0.11
C GLU A 111 -6.18 -0.79 1.12
N ALA A 112 -4.96 -0.32 0.82
CA ALA A 112 -4.22 0.58 1.69
C ALA A 112 -4.99 1.88 1.95
N LEU A 113 -5.48 2.53 0.90
CA LEU A 113 -6.26 3.77 1.01
C LEU A 113 -7.53 3.59 1.85
N MET A 114 -8.23 2.46 1.70
CA MET A 114 -9.41 2.14 2.51
C MET A 114 -9.11 2.06 4.01
N PHE A 115 -7.89 1.71 4.40
CA PHE A 115 -7.47 1.60 5.80
C PHE A 115 -6.60 2.79 6.26
N ASN A 116 -6.60 3.90 5.52
CA ASN A 116 -5.78 5.08 5.78
C ASN A 116 -4.28 4.74 5.88
N CYS A 117 -3.84 3.70 5.17
CA CYS A 117 -2.45 3.37 4.99
C CYS A 117 -1.97 3.99 3.68
N ILE A 118 -0.86 4.68 3.68
CA ILE A 118 -0.30 5.34 2.50
C ILE A 118 0.37 4.27 1.63
N PRO A 119 -0.14 3.96 0.42
CA PRO A 119 0.51 3.01 -0.45
C PRO A 119 1.79 3.62 -1.03
N VAL A 120 2.87 2.84 -1.01
CA VAL A 120 4.13 3.14 -1.67
C VAL A 120 4.18 2.37 -2.99
N VAL A 121 4.24 3.07 -4.10
CA VAL A 121 4.14 2.53 -5.46
C VAL A 121 5.31 2.99 -6.32
N LEU A 122 5.58 2.25 -7.41
CA LEU A 122 6.44 2.80 -8.46
C LEU A 122 5.67 3.83 -9.28
N ASP A 123 6.33 4.94 -9.55
CA ASP A 123 5.78 5.97 -10.42
C ASP A 123 5.64 5.42 -11.86
N HIS A 124 4.40 5.43 -12.34
CA HIS A 124 4.06 5.01 -13.69
C HIS A 124 3.11 6.02 -14.32
N ALA A 125 3.58 6.69 -15.37
CA ALA A 125 2.88 7.82 -15.96
C ALA A 125 1.39 7.60 -16.25
N PRO A 126 0.95 6.46 -16.84
CA PRO A 126 -0.48 6.20 -17.08
C PRO A 126 -1.33 6.13 -15.81
N GLN A 127 -0.72 5.84 -14.65
CA GLN A 127 -1.46 5.68 -13.39
C GLN A 127 -1.50 6.96 -12.55
N ARG A 128 -0.65 7.94 -12.83
CA ARG A 128 -0.63 9.22 -12.10
C ARG A 128 -1.99 9.90 -12.04
N ALA A 129 -2.78 9.78 -13.12
CA ALA A 129 -4.13 10.33 -13.17
C ALA A 129 -5.08 9.66 -12.16
N LEU A 130 -4.92 8.34 -11.92
CA LEU A 130 -5.73 7.58 -10.97
C LEU A 130 -5.44 7.97 -9.51
N TRP A 131 -4.22 8.42 -9.23
CA TRP A 131 -3.76 8.74 -7.87
C TRP A 131 -3.81 10.22 -7.54
N ARG A 132 -4.21 11.05 -8.51
CA ARG A 132 -4.26 12.51 -8.31
C ARG A 132 -5.17 12.88 -7.14
N GLY A 133 -4.63 13.62 -6.17
CA GLY A 133 -5.37 14.03 -4.97
C GLY A 133 -5.58 12.92 -3.94
N LEU A 134 -4.95 11.75 -4.13
CA LEU A 134 -4.93 10.66 -3.15
C LEU A 134 -3.59 10.61 -2.41
N PRO A 135 -3.57 10.21 -1.13
CA PRO A 135 -2.35 10.08 -0.35
C PRO A 135 -1.56 8.84 -0.79
N VAL A 136 -0.86 8.95 -1.90
CA VAL A 136 -0.03 7.89 -2.50
C VAL A 136 1.41 8.37 -2.59
N LEU A 137 2.34 7.60 -2.05
CA LEU A 137 3.77 7.84 -2.19
C LEU A 137 4.28 7.13 -3.44
N ALA A 138 4.46 7.87 -4.54
CA ALA A 138 5.02 7.37 -5.77
C ALA A 138 6.54 7.61 -5.80
N VAL A 139 7.32 6.53 -5.92
CA VAL A 139 8.78 6.56 -6.03
C VAL A 139 9.21 6.24 -7.46
N ARG A 140 10.24 6.91 -7.96
CA ARG A 140 10.76 6.70 -9.33
C ARG A 140 11.43 5.34 -9.49
N SER A 141 12.08 4.88 -8.44
CA SER A 141 12.65 3.53 -8.34
C SER A 141 12.60 3.07 -6.88
N TRP A 142 12.75 1.76 -6.64
CA TRP A 142 12.81 1.26 -5.26
C TRP A 142 14.07 1.72 -4.52
N GLU A 143 15.16 2.00 -5.24
CA GLU A 143 16.40 2.55 -4.68
C GLU A 143 16.20 3.93 -4.07
N GLU A 144 15.18 4.68 -4.51
CA GLU A 144 14.83 5.97 -3.90
C GLU A 144 14.52 5.85 -2.41
N LEU A 145 14.01 4.71 -1.95
CA LEU A 145 13.77 4.45 -0.54
C LEU A 145 15.05 4.46 0.31
N LEU A 146 16.22 4.39 -0.31
CA LEU A 146 17.53 4.46 0.35
C LEU A 146 18.16 5.85 0.29
N SER A 147 17.50 6.84 -0.30
CA SER A 147 18.08 8.18 -0.53
C SER A 147 18.32 8.96 0.76
N ALA A 148 17.67 8.61 1.86
CA ALA A 148 17.92 9.18 3.18
C ALA A 148 18.91 8.31 3.95
N GLY A 149 20.19 8.57 3.84
CA GLY A 149 21.25 7.88 4.59
C GLY A 149 21.34 6.35 4.37
N GLY A 150 20.71 5.81 3.31
CA GLY A 150 20.62 4.37 3.07
C GLY A 150 19.56 3.64 3.92
N ASN A 151 18.74 4.38 4.66
CA ASN A 151 17.75 3.83 5.59
C ASN A 151 16.32 4.09 5.12
N VAL A 152 15.57 3.00 4.88
CA VAL A 152 14.17 3.08 4.43
C VAL A 152 13.28 3.78 5.46
N SER A 153 13.52 3.55 6.76
CA SER A 153 12.70 4.18 7.81
C SER A 153 12.87 5.69 7.83
N GLU A 154 14.08 6.19 7.69
CA GLU A 154 14.34 7.65 7.65
C GLU A 154 13.68 8.30 6.45
N TYR A 155 13.78 7.68 5.28
CA TYR A 155 13.09 8.15 4.08
C TYR A 155 11.57 8.24 4.30
N LEU A 156 10.97 7.18 4.80
CA LEU A 156 9.53 7.13 5.02
C LEU A 156 9.05 8.11 6.10
N GLU A 157 9.82 8.28 7.18
CA GLU A 157 9.47 9.26 8.22
C GLU A 157 9.52 10.71 7.67
N ALA A 158 10.49 11.05 6.84
CA ALA A 158 10.53 12.35 6.18
C ALA A 158 9.27 12.55 5.30
N ARG A 159 8.93 11.57 4.47
CA ARG A 159 7.73 11.62 3.60
C ARG A 159 6.42 11.62 4.38
N ARG A 160 6.38 10.97 5.54
CA ARG A 160 5.21 10.98 6.42
C ARG A 160 4.83 12.40 6.85
N HIS A 161 5.81 13.21 7.22
CA HIS A 161 5.56 14.60 7.61
C HIS A 161 4.99 15.43 6.46
N GLU A 162 5.55 15.30 5.27
CA GLU A 162 5.08 15.99 4.07
C GLU A 162 3.63 15.62 3.75
N LEU A 163 3.32 14.32 3.67
CA LEU A 163 1.99 13.81 3.35
C LEU A 163 0.96 14.13 4.45
N HIS A 164 1.38 14.14 5.72
CA HIS A 164 0.50 14.55 6.81
C HIS A 164 0.14 16.04 6.70
N SER A 165 1.10 16.89 6.34
CA SER A 165 0.84 18.31 6.11
C SER A 165 -0.13 18.52 4.94
N GLU A 166 0.03 17.75 3.87
CA GLU A 166 -0.80 17.87 2.66
C GLU A 166 -2.22 17.31 2.85
N PHE A 167 -2.35 16.13 3.46
CA PHE A 167 -3.62 15.40 3.54
C PHE A 167 -4.24 15.33 4.94
N GLY A 168 -3.47 15.49 6.00
CA GLY A 168 -3.92 15.36 7.40
C GLY A 168 -4.66 16.56 7.95
N GLY A 169 -4.42 17.77 7.40
CA GLY A 169 -4.99 19.02 7.87
C GLY A 169 -6.21 19.51 7.10
N ALA A 170 -6.48 19.01 5.92
CA ALA A 170 -7.18 19.79 4.91
C ALA A 170 -8.67 19.49 4.72
N ARG A 171 -9.33 18.56 5.40
CA ARG A 171 -10.76 18.32 5.13
C ARG A 171 -11.59 17.98 6.37
N ARG A 172 -11.87 18.97 7.19
CA ARG A 172 -13.13 18.97 7.94
C ARG A 172 -14.24 19.28 6.92
N GLY A 173 -14.91 18.28 6.37
CA GLY A 173 -16.10 18.51 5.54
C GLY A 173 -16.27 17.72 4.27
N ALA A 174 -15.24 17.13 3.70
CA ALA A 174 -15.39 16.20 2.57
C ALA A 174 -15.20 14.77 3.08
N GLY A 175 -16.21 13.92 2.93
CA GLY A 175 -16.14 12.52 3.32
C GLY A 175 -14.91 11.85 2.70
N CYS A 176 -14.20 11.05 3.48
CA CYS A 176 -13.25 10.10 2.93
C CYS A 176 -13.98 9.17 1.98
N LEU A 177 -13.34 8.75 0.89
CA LEU A 177 -13.85 7.81 -0.12
C LEU A 177 -14.65 6.66 0.47
#